data_5f7c672106648f4ee8d1839b3ed71417
#
_entry.id   5f7c672106648f4ee8d1839b3ed71417
#
_cell.length_a   1.000
_cell.length_b   1.000
_cell.length_c   1.000
_cell.angle_alpha   90.00
_cell.angle_beta   90.00
_cell.angle_gamma   90.00
#
_symmetry.space_group_name_H-M   'P 1'
#
loop_
_entity.id
_entity.type
_entity.pdbx_description
1 polymer ?
#
loop_
_entity_poly.entity_id
_entity_poly.type
_entity_poly.pdbx_seq_one_letter_code
_entity_poly.pdbx_strand_id
1 'polypeptide(L)'
;MVGFQDRPRWNDIFVKRPVIAIVVSLLLLLAGVRAAIDIPVVQFPVIKSSSIQIITPYPGATAESVQGFVTEPIERVANAIPGVDYVESTTTSGESIVTAWMQLNEDSTDALAELSSGLSQIRLELPDGAEDPFIQVSRADSPYASFYLAVRVPEDRSLGEVTDIVQRNIVPQLTSVSNVQRVENSGVKPAMRIWMNAWKMAALNVTAHDIRNTLQSNNVIGALGASESATQRITLKTDSTAQTADDFRSMIIRSQDGAEIRLGDVARVELGMEEAQLRSRYDQDLVVFLAIYAAPGASEIAVADALYEQIDDINQVLPQDLELFMAFDISNYMRDSLRE
;
A
#
# COMPACT_ATOMS: atom_id res chain seq x y z
N MET A 1 68.09 -47.89 1.66
CA MET A 1 67.56 -47.03 0.60
C MET A 1 66.05 -47.18 0.60
N VAL A 2 65.35 -46.22 1.18
CA VAL A 2 63.87 -46.26 1.28
C VAL A 2 63.37 -45.43 0.07
N GLY A 3 62.71 -46.12 -0.87
CA GLY A 3 62.10 -45.47 -2.02
C GLY A 3 60.93 -44.61 -1.61
N PHE A 4 61.04 -43.30 -1.86
CA PHE A 4 59.92 -42.40 -1.81
C PHE A 4 58.95 -42.76 -2.94
N GLN A 5 57.84 -43.37 -2.66
CA GLN A 5 56.75 -43.54 -3.60
C GLN A 5 56.15 -42.15 -3.88
N ASP A 6 56.37 -41.63 -5.08
CA ASP A 6 55.71 -40.43 -5.62
C ASP A 6 54.18 -40.66 -5.67
N ARG A 7 53.47 -40.21 -4.65
CA ARG A 7 52.01 -40.13 -4.72
C ARG A 7 51.65 -39.05 -5.75
N PRO A 8 50.85 -39.36 -6.77
CA PRO A 8 50.47 -38.35 -7.76
C PRO A 8 49.77 -37.20 -7.03
N ARG A 9 50.36 -36.00 -7.07
CA ARG A 9 49.78 -34.78 -6.57
C ARG A 9 48.75 -34.31 -7.58
N TRP A 10 47.61 -33.83 -7.11
CA TRP A 10 46.50 -33.28 -7.94
C TRP A 10 47.02 -32.30 -8.98
N ASN A 11 48.07 -31.55 -8.68
CA ASN A 11 48.71 -30.55 -9.56
C ASN A 11 49.39 -31.21 -10.79
N ASP A 12 49.85 -32.47 -10.70
CA ASP A 12 50.53 -33.15 -11.81
C ASP A 12 49.60 -33.40 -13.01
N ILE A 13 48.27 -33.44 -12.79
CA ILE A 13 47.28 -33.60 -13.87
C ILE A 13 47.31 -32.39 -14.81
N PHE A 14 47.39 -31.19 -14.26
CA PHE A 14 47.39 -29.94 -15.05
C PHE A 14 48.73 -29.76 -15.80
N VAL A 15 49.83 -30.19 -15.22
CA VAL A 15 51.15 -30.17 -15.88
C VAL A 15 51.25 -31.18 -17.00
N LYS A 16 50.72 -32.41 -16.79
CA LYS A 16 50.80 -33.49 -17.80
C LYS A 16 49.75 -33.35 -18.90
N ARG A 17 48.68 -32.57 -18.69
CA ARG A 17 47.59 -32.34 -19.66
C ARG A 17 47.23 -30.85 -19.73
N PRO A 18 48.01 -30.04 -20.45
CA PRO A 18 47.79 -28.58 -20.49
C PRO A 18 46.41 -28.19 -21.05
N VAL A 19 45.81 -29.02 -21.90
CA VAL A 19 44.42 -28.80 -22.40
C VAL A 19 43.40 -28.76 -21.28
N ILE A 20 43.54 -29.64 -20.26
CA ILE A 20 42.63 -29.63 -19.10
C ILE A 20 42.78 -28.34 -18.31
N ALA A 21 44.01 -27.86 -18.13
CA ALA A 21 44.26 -26.58 -17.45
C ALA A 21 43.59 -25.43 -18.17
N ILE A 22 43.71 -25.32 -19.50
CA ILE A 22 43.09 -24.29 -20.32
C ILE A 22 41.54 -24.35 -20.22
N VAL A 23 40.96 -25.54 -20.35
CA VAL A 23 39.50 -25.71 -20.27
C VAL A 23 38.97 -25.30 -18.89
N VAL A 24 39.64 -25.75 -17.80
CA VAL A 24 39.22 -25.37 -16.43
C VAL A 24 39.36 -23.90 -16.21
N SER A 25 40.46 -23.26 -16.67
CA SER A 25 40.66 -21.81 -16.56
C SER A 25 39.60 -21.03 -17.36
N LEU A 26 39.21 -21.51 -18.55
CA LEU A 26 38.18 -20.89 -19.37
C LEU A 26 36.79 -21.02 -18.71
N LEU A 27 36.49 -22.19 -18.14
CA LEU A 27 35.24 -22.40 -17.39
C LEU A 27 35.14 -21.50 -16.14
N LEU A 28 36.25 -21.36 -15.40
CA LEU A 28 36.29 -20.47 -14.23
C LEU A 28 36.15 -19.00 -14.66
N LEU A 29 36.77 -18.60 -15.77
CA LEU A 29 36.64 -17.26 -16.30
C LEU A 29 35.18 -16.98 -16.72
N LEU A 30 34.56 -17.91 -17.46
CA LEU A 30 33.15 -17.76 -17.85
C LEU A 30 32.21 -17.73 -16.63
N ALA A 31 32.45 -18.59 -15.63
CA ALA A 31 31.70 -18.59 -14.39
C ALA A 31 31.89 -17.28 -13.62
N GLY A 32 33.11 -16.74 -13.57
CA GLY A 32 33.41 -15.46 -12.94
C GLY A 32 32.73 -14.29 -13.64
N VAL A 33 32.77 -14.25 -14.97
CA VAL A 33 32.07 -13.21 -15.75
C VAL A 33 30.56 -13.32 -15.52
N ARG A 34 30.02 -14.52 -15.55
CA ARG A 34 28.58 -14.73 -15.28
C ARG A 34 28.20 -14.28 -13.87
N ALA A 35 28.98 -14.65 -12.86
CA ALA A 35 28.74 -14.23 -11.49
C ALA A 35 28.81 -12.70 -11.32
N ALA A 36 29.76 -12.05 -12.03
CA ALA A 36 29.89 -10.58 -11.97
C ALA A 36 28.67 -9.86 -12.57
N ILE A 37 28.05 -10.43 -13.61
CA ILE A 37 26.85 -9.86 -14.24
C ILE A 37 25.62 -10.05 -13.33
N ASP A 38 25.57 -11.14 -12.59
CA ASP A 38 24.42 -11.49 -11.73
C ASP A 38 24.47 -10.81 -10.35
N ILE A 39 25.53 -10.02 -10.02
CA ILE A 39 25.61 -9.28 -8.75
C ILE A 39 24.56 -8.16 -8.75
N PRO A 40 23.59 -8.15 -7.80
CA PRO A 40 22.61 -7.09 -7.70
C PRO A 40 23.29 -5.77 -7.28
N VAL A 41 23.00 -4.70 -8.00
CA VAL A 41 23.44 -3.34 -7.64
C VAL A 41 22.33 -2.73 -6.79
N VAL A 42 22.62 -2.45 -5.51
CA VAL A 42 21.70 -1.85 -4.56
C VAL A 42 22.31 -0.56 -4.00
N GLN A 43 21.47 0.44 -3.72
CA GLN A 43 21.91 1.74 -3.22
C GLN A 43 22.42 1.64 -1.76
N PHE A 44 21.74 0.86 -0.94
CA PHE A 44 22.07 0.68 0.47
C PHE A 44 22.32 -0.79 0.80
N PRO A 45 23.24 -1.07 1.73
CA PRO A 45 23.39 -2.43 2.22
C PRO A 45 22.07 -2.92 2.85
N VAL A 46 21.74 -4.18 2.64
CA VAL A 46 20.54 -4.78 3.23
C VAL A 46 20.73 -4.83 4.75
N ILE A 47 20.14 -3.90 5.46
CA ILE A 47 20.05 -3.89 6.92
C ILE A 47 18.71 -4.50 7.26
N LYS A 48 18.70 -5.66 7.93
CA LYS A 48 17.47 -6.27 8.42
C LYS A 48 16.96 -5.49 9.64
N SER A 49 16.51 -4.28 9.40
CA SER A 49 15.76 -3.49 10.35
C SER A 49 14.37 -3.28 9.77
N SER A 50 13.38 -3.53 10.56
CA SER A 50 11.98 -3.31 10.18
C SER A 50 11.30 -2.44 11.23
N SER A 51 10.30 -1.70 10.81
CA SER A 51 9.37 -1.05 11.71
C SER A 51 7.95 -1.50 11.39
N ILE A 52 7.14 -1.63 12.41
CA ILE A 52 5.74 -1.97 12.30
C ILE A 52 4.94 -0.73 12.65
N GLN A 53 4.22 -0.20 11.67
CA GLN A 53 3.32 0.94 11.88
C GLN A 53 1.91 0.44 12.13
N ILE A 54 1.29 0.98 13.15
CA ILE A 54 -0.11 0.76 13.52
C ILE A 54 -0.82 2.08 13.31
N ILE A 55 -1.70 2.13 12.34
CA ILE A 55 -2.46 3.32 11.97
C ILE A 55 -3.90 3.13 12.41
N THR A 56 -4.42 4.06 13.20
CA THR A 56 -5.77 3.98 13.76
C THR A 56 -6.50 5.30 13.54
N PRO A 57 -7.42 5.34 12.56
CA PRO A 57 -8.27 6.51 12.34
C PRO A 57 -9.29 6.64 13.48
N TYR A 58 -9.50 7.88 13.94
CA TYR A 58 -10.58 8.25 14.87
C TYR A 58 -11.22 9.55 14.40
N PRO A 59 -12.05 9.49 13.34
CA PRO A 59 -12.61 10.68 12.70
C PRO A 59 -13.38 11.57 13.66
N GLY A 60 -13.08 12.88 13.61
CA GLY A 60 -13.76 13.89 14.43
C GLY A 60 -13.27 14.03 15.87
N ALA A 61 -12.29 13.22 16.30
CA ALA A 61 -11.68 13.36 17.60
C ALA A 61 -10.57 14.44 17.61
N THR A 62 -10.40 15.14 18.73
CA THR A 62 -9.25 16.01 18.94
C THR A 62 -7.97 15.23 19.14
N ALA A 63 -6.81 15.82 18.87
CA ALA A 63 -5.53 15.16 19.07
C ALA A 63 -5.34 14.65 20.52
N GLU A 64 -5.80 15.42 21.54
CA GLU A 64 -5.75 15.02 22.94
C GLU A 64 -6.61 13.76 23.21
N SER A 65 -7.81 13.70 22.61
CA SER A 65 -8.69 12.52 22.74
C SER A 65 -8.10 11.30 22.03
N VAL A 66 -7.51 11.50 20.86
CA VAL A 66 -6.82 10.44 20.11
C VAL A 66 -5.64 9.94 20.93
N GLN A 67 -4.83 10.84 21.52
CA GLN A 67 -3.68 10.47 22.32
C GLN A 67 -4.07 9.60 23.53
N GLY A 68 -4.99 10.06 24.36
CA GLY A 68 -5.34 9.38 25.61
C GLY A 68 -6.12 8.07 25.41
N PHE A 69 -7.01 8.02 24.40
CA PHE A 69 -7.91 6.87 24.22
C PHE A 69 -7.50 5.90 23.12
N VAL A 70 -6.61 6.27 22.23
CA VAL A 70 -6.18 5.43 21.11
C VAL A 70 -4.68 5.21 21.13
N THR A 71 -3.86 6.29 21.15
CA THR A 71 -2.42 6.17 21.04
C THR A 71 -1.81 5.46 22.26
N GLU A 72 -2.10 5.89 23.48
CA GLU A 72 -1.54 5.30 24.69
C GLU A 72 -1.85 3.80 24.89
N PRO A 73 -3.10 3.30 24.68
CA PRO A 73 -3.38 1.87 24.70
C PRO A 73 -2.57 1.08 23.67
N ILE A 74 -2.42 1.61 22.45
CA ILE A 74 -1.67 0.94 21.37
C ILE A 74 -0.17 0.94 21.66
N GLU A 75 0.40 2.07 22.14
CA GLU A 75 1.81 2.15 22.57
C GLU A 75 2.13 1.11 23.65
N ARG A 76 1.24 0.94 24.62
CA ARG A 76 1.38 -0.07 25.68
C ARG A 76 1.50 -1.48 25.12
N VAL A 77 0.68 -1.82 24.13
CA VAL A 77 0.76 -3.12 23.45
C VAL A 77 2.05 -3.21 22.65
N ALA A 78 2.38 -2.21 21.85
CA ALA A 78 3.57 -2.20 21.02
C ALA A 78 4.87 -2.32 21.82
N ASN A 79 4.95 -1.63 22.96
CA ASN A 79 6.13 -1.70 23.87
C ASN A 79 6.28 -3.06 24.56
N ALA A 80 5.22 -3.86 24.67
CA ALA A 80 5.27 -5.18 25.29
C ALA A 80 5.74 -6.29 24.36
N ILE A 81 5.88 -6.02 23.06
CA ILE A 81 6.25 -7.02 22.05
C ILE A 81 7.75 -7.34 22.13
N PRO A 82 8.14 -8.61 22.24
CA PRO A 82 9.53 -9.02 22.15
C PRO A 82 10.17 -8.61 20.82
N GLY A 83 11.42 -8.18 20.87
CA GLY A 83 12.17 -7.74 19.69
C GLY A 83 11.90 -6.29 19.26
N VAL A 84 11.02 -5.57 19.93
CA VAL A 84 10.88 -4.11 19.77
C VAL A 84 12.01 -3.42 20.52
N ASP A 85 12.68 -2.48 19.86
CA ASP A 85 13.75 -1.66 20.43
C ASP A 85 13.17 -0.41 21.10
N TYR A 86 12.35 0.33 20.36
CA TYR A 86 11.60 1.49 20.88
C TYR A 86 10.31 1.72 20.07
N VAL A 87 9.41 2.48 20.67
CA VAL A 87 8.15 2.88 20.06
C VAL A 87 8.11 4.39 19.91
N GLU A 88 7.70 4.87 18.75
CA GLU A 88 7.47 6.26 18.42
C GLU A 88 6.01 6.45 18.01
N SER A 89 5.38 7.54 18.41
CA SER A 89 4.02 7.82 17.97
C SER A 89 3.86 9.24 17.44
N THR A 90 2.96 9.36 16.47
CA THR A 90 2.49 10.63 15.93
C THR A 90 0.98 10.68 16.05
N THR A 91 0.47 11.61 16.81
CA THR A 91 -0.97 11.80 17.03
C THR A 91 -1.44 13.12 16.42
N THR A 92 -2.43 13.04 15.59
CA THR A 92 -3.10 14.19 14.99
C THR A 92 -4.60 14.20 15.31
N SER A 93 -5.30 15.27 14.94
CA SER A 93 -6.75 15.26 15.03
C SER A 93 -7.34 14.24 14.05
N GLY A 94 -7.97 13.22 14.58
CA GLY A 94 -8.60 12.17 13.79
C GLY A 94 -7.75 10.95 13.48
N GLU A 95 -6.46 10.89 13.86
CA GLU A 95 -5.60 9.75 13.54
C GLU A 95 -4.47 9.56 14.55
N SER A 96 -4.17 8.30 14.84
CA SER A 96 -3.00 7.85 15.60
C SER A 96 -2.12 6.97 14.72
N ILE A 97 -0.83 7.26 14.69
CA ILE A 97 0.20 6.43 14.03
C ILE A 97 1.22 6.05 15.11
N VAL A 98 1.29 4.77 15.44
CA VAL A 98 2.27 4.21 16.38
C VAL A 98 3.24 3.34 15.61
N THR A 99 4.52 3.64 15.69
CA THR A 99 5.60 2.94 14.99
C THR A 99 6.46 2.19 15.99
N ALA A 100 6.44 0.86 15.94
CA ALA A 100 7.33 0.00 16.70
C ALA A 100 8.58 -0.31 15.86
N TRP A 101 9.74 0.14 16.31
CA TRP A 101 11.02 -0.11 15.70
C TRP A 101 11.61 -1.42 16.23
N MET A 102 11.91 -2.34 15.32
CA MET A 102 12.45 -3.66 15.68
C MET A 102 13.96 -3.60 15.89
N GLN A 103 14.47 -4.45 16.77
CA GLN A 103 15.90 -4.68 16.91
C GLN A 103 16.51 -5.19 15.59
N LEU A 104 17.79 -4.92 15.40
CA LEU A 104 18.51 -5.35 14.20
C LEU A 104 18.54 -6.88 14.11
N ASN A 105 18.21 -7.39 12.91
CA ASN A 105 18.15 -8.82 12.58
C ASN A 105 17.01 -9.64 13.24
N GLU A 106 16.07 -8.97 13.93
CA GLU A 106 14.85 -9.64 14.39
C GLU A 106 13.85 -9.83 13.24
N ASP A 107 13.12 -10.95 13.28
CA ASP A 107 12.07 -11.25 12.30
C ASP A 107 10.77 -10.53 12.71
N SER A 108 10.29 -9.66 11.85
CA SER A 108 9.03 -8.95 12.08
C SER A 108 7.79 -9.85 12.02
N THR A 109 7.91 -11.09 11.57
CA THR A 109 6.76 -12.00 11.39
C THR A 109 6.16 -12.42 12.72
N ASP A 110 6.99 -12.82 13.68
CA ASP A 110 6.55 -13.22 15.02
C ASP A 110 6.01 -12.01 15.79
N ALA A 111 6.71 -10.87 15.72
CA ALA A 111 6.27 -9.63 16.32
C ALA A 111 4.92 -9.16 15.77
N LEU A 112 4.69 -9.31 14.45
CA LEU A 112 3.42 -8.99 13.80
C LEU A 112 2.26 -9.85 14.32
N ALA A 113 2.50 -11.15 14.51
CA ALA A 113 1.50 -12.06 15.05
C ALA A 113 1.11 -11.70 16.50
N GLU A 114 2.11 -11.43 17.35
CA GLU A 114 1.88 -11.03 18.74
C GLU A 114 1.20 -9.66 18.82
N LEU A 115 1.63 -8.69 18.01
CA LEU A 115 1.01 -7.37 17.91
C LEU A 115 -0.46 -7.46 17.51
N SER A 116 -0.78 -8.25 16.47
CA SER A 116 -2.15 -8.47 16.01
C SER A 116 -3.02 -9.07 17.13
N SER A 117 -2.47 -10.03 17.88
CA SER A 117 -3.15 -10.61 19.05
C SER A 117 -3.37 -9.58 20.16
N GLY A 118 -2.34 -8.77 20.48
CA GLY A 118 -2.43 -7.72 21.50
C GLY A 118 -3.46 -6.63 21.13
N LEU A 119 -3.44 -6.17 19.88
CA LEU A 119 -4.42 -5.20 19.40
C LEU A 119 -5.86 -5.72 19.47
N SER A 120 -6.06 -7.01 19.15
CA SER A 120 -7.38 -7.63 19.28
C SER A 120 -7.89 -7.66 20.73
N GLN A 121 -6.97 -7.79 21.71
CA GLN A 121 -7.33 -7.79 23.14
C GLN A 121 -7.77 -6.41 23.62
N ILE A 122 -7.09 -5.34 23.18
CA ILE A 122 -7.44 -3.97 23.57
C ILE A 122 -8.58 -3.36 22.72
N ARG A 123 -9.14 -4.10 21.76
CA ARG A 123 -10.21 -3.56 20.88
C ARG A 123 -11.41 -3.02 21.67
N LEU A 124 -11.74 -3.63 22.81
CA LEU A 124 -12.80 -3.19 23.69
C LEU A 124 -12.43 -1.98 24.58
N GLU A 125 -11.13 -1.67 24.69
CA GLU A 125 -10.66 -0.48 25.39
C GLU A 125 -10.70 0.77 24.48
N LEU A 126 -10.67 0.56 23.14
CA LEU A 126 -10.73 1.64 22.18
C LEU A 126 -12.15 2.21 22.08
N PRO A 127 -12.31 3.52 21.85
CA PRO A 127 -13.62 4.15 21.68
C PRO A 127 -14.41 3.56 20.50
N ASP A 128 -15.73 3.48 20.62
CA ASP A 128 -16.63 2.98 19.55
C ASP A 128 -16.51 3.78 18.23
N GLY A 129 -16.07 5.03 18.30
CA GLY A 129 -15.83 5.87 17.12
C GLY A 129 -14.48 5.71 16.46
N ALA A 130 -13.55 4.99 17.08
CA ALA A 130 -12.26 4.66 16.47
C ALA A 130 -12.42 3.48 15.51
N GLU A 131 -11.80 3.60 14.35
CA GLU A 131 -11.75 2.52 13.38
C GLU A 131 -10.79 1.41 13.84
N ASP A 132 -10.88 0.24 13.20
CA ASP A 132 -9.96 -0.85 13.52
C ASP A 132 -8.51 -0.49 13.16
N PRO A 133 -7.54 -0.73 14.08
CA PRO A 133 -6.14 -0.51 13.79
C PRO A 133 -5.69 -1.37 12.60
N PHE A 134 -5.04 -0.76 11.61
CA PHE A 134 -4.40 -1.52 10.55
C PHE A 134 -2.88 -1.47 10.69
N ILE A 135 -2.24 -2.59 10.38
CA ILE A 135 -0.82 -2.79 10.58
C ILE A 135 -0.11 -2.75 9.23
N GLN A 136 0.94 -1.95 9.14
CA GLN A 136 1.81 -1.88 7.97
C GLN A 136 3.25 -2.14 8.40
N VAL A 137 3.89 -3.14 7.78
CA VAL A 137 5.31 -3.40 8.00
C VAL A 137 6.12 -2.56 7.03
N SER A 138 7.00 -1.72 7.53
CA SER A 138 7.97 -0.95 6.75
C SER A 138 9.36 -1.47 7.05
N ARG A 139 10.21 -1.52 6.03
CA ARG A 139 11.61 -1.95 6.17
C ARG A 139 12.52 -0.74 6.08
N ALA A 140 13.52 -0.69 6.94
CA ALA A 140 14.47 0.42 6.98
C ALA A 140 15.42 0.43 5.76
N ASP A 141 15.55 -0.69 5.06
CA ASP A 141 16.34 -0.82 3.84
C ASP A 141 15.67 -0.21 2.59
N SER A 142 14.35 0.07 2.67
CA SER A 142 13.62 0.73 1.60
C SER A 142 12.56 1.69 2.14
N PRO A 143 12.94 2.73 2.91
CA PRO A 143 12.00 3.68 3.50
C PRO A 143 11.34 4.60 2.47
N TYR A 144 11.97 4.74 1.30
CA TYR A 144 11.51 5.60 0.20
C TYR A 144 11.26 4.79 -1.06
N ALA A 145 10.37 5.31 -1.90
CA ALA A 145 10.18 4.74 -3.22
C ALA A 145 11.44 4.94 -4.08
N SER A 146 11.84 3.89 -4.78
CA SER A 146 12.99 3.93 -5.68
C SER A 146 12.68 4.66 -6.99
N PHE A 147 11.40 4.67 -7.38
CA PHE A 147 10.95 5.29 -8.63
C PHE A 147 9.65 6.05 -8.40
N TYR A 148 9.51 7.17 -9.10
CA TYR A 148 8.26 7.90 -9.17
C TYR A 148 7.84 8.02 -10.63
N LEU A 149 6.72 7.42 -10.98
CA LEU A 149 6.07 7.63 -12.25
C LEU A 149 4.97 8.70 -12.06
N ALA A 150 4.57 9.32 -13.16
CA ALA A 150 3.51 10.31 -13.13
C ALA A 150 2.59 10.18 -14.35
N VAL A 151 1.30 10.45 -14.13
CA VAL A 151 0.31 10.61 -15.19
C VAL A 151 -0.17 12.04 -15.17
N ARG A 152 -0.03 12.79 -16.27
CA ARG A 152 -0.58 14.15 -16.38
C ARG A 152 -2.11 14.12 -16.38
N VAL A 153 -2.69 15.08 -15.69
CA VAL A 153 -4.14 15.28 -15.67
C VAL A 153 -4.49 16.36 -16.70
N PRO A 154 -5.13 15.99 -17.82
CA PRO A 154 -5.56 16.97 -18.83
C PRO A 154 -6.58 17.97 -18.26
N GLU A 155 -6.66 19.17 -18.85
CA GLU A 155 -7.57 20.23 -18.37
C GLU A 155 -9.06 19.85 -18.50
N ASP A 156 -9.40 18.97 -19.42
CA ASP A 156 -10.75 18.50 -19.69
C ASP A 156 -11.17 17.29 -18.82
N ARG A 157 -10.24 16.74 -18.00
CA ARG A 157 -10.52 15.63 -17.10
C ARG A 157 -10.38 16.03 -15.62
N SER A 158 -11.19 15.42 -14.79
CA SER A 158 -11.04 15.58 -13.35
C SER A 158 -9.91 14.69 -12.80
N LEU A 159 -9.27 15.15 -11.72
CA LEU A 159 -8.25 14.36 -11.00
C LEU A 159 -8.78 12.97 -10.60
N GLY A 160 -10.07 12.88 -10.18
CA GLY A 160 -10.69 11.63 -9.77
C GLY A 160 -10.85 10.63 -10.92
N GLU A 161 -11.20 11.10 -12.12
CA GLU A 161 -11.30 10.23 -13.31
C GLU A 161 -9.94 9.65 -13.70
N VAL A 162 -8.91 10.50 -13.72
CA VAL A 162 -7.54 10.04 -14.00
C VAL A 162 -7.06 9.08 -12.91
N THR A 163 -7.36 9.37 -11.65
CA THR A 163 -7.02 8.48 -10.53
C THR A 163 -7.69 7.11 -10.66
N ASP A 164 -8.98 7.07 -11.08
CA ASP A 164 -9.69 5.81 -11.29
C ASP A 164 -9.06 4.99 -12.43
N ILE A 165 -8.70 5.64 -13.54
CA ILE A 165 -7.97 4.99 -14.65
C ILE A 165 -6.62 4.45 -14.17
N VAL A 166 -5.85 5.25 -13.44
CA VAL A 166 -4.57 4.86 -12.85
C VAL A 166 -4.73 3.63 -11.96
N GLN A 167 -5.71 3.66 -11.06
CA GLN A 167 -5.93 2.58 -10.08
C GLN A 167 -6.36 1.27 -10.75
N ARG A 168 -7.18 1.34 -11.80
CA ARG A 168 -7.72 0.14 -12.45
C ARG A 168 -6.80 -0.42 -13.53
N ASN A 169 -6.15 0.46 -14.30
CA ASN A 169 -5.45 0.04 -15.51
C ASN A 169 -3.93 0.06 -15.36
N ILE A 170 -3.37 0.98 -14.57
CA ILE A 170 -1.92 1.17 -14.47
C ILE A 170 -1.33 0.43 -13.27
N VAL A 171 -1.88 0.66 -12.06
CA VAL A 171 -1.35 0.08 -10.81
C VAL A 171 -1.22 -1.45 -10.87
N PRO A 172 -2.21 -2.23 -11.37
CA PRO A 172 -2.07 -3.69 -11.44
C PRO A 172 -0.94 -4.14 -12.38
N GLN A 173 -0.76 -3.45 -13.50
CA GLN A 173 0.30 -3.77 -14.46
C GLN A 173 1.68 -3.47 -13.89
N LEU A 174 1.86 -2.32 -13.24
CA LEU A 174 3.12 -1.97 -12.58
C LEU A 174 3.44 -2.89 -11.39
N THR A 175 2.42 -3.31 -10.63
CA THR A 175 2.61 -4.26 -9.53
C THR A 175 3.01 -5.66 -10.02
N SER A 176 2.68 -6.02 -11.26
CA SER A 176 3.07 -7.29 -11.85
C SER A 176 4.52 -7.34 -12.37
N VAL A 177 5.19 -6.19 -12.44
CA VAL A 177 6.61 -6.12 -12.83
C VAL A 177 7.48 -6.85 -11.82
N SER A 178 8.41 -7.66 -12.31
CA SER A 178 9.31 -8.45 -11.47
C SER A 178 10.09 -7.55 -10.50
N ASN A 179 10.16 -7.95 -9.23
CA ASN A 179 10.86 -7.24 -8.17
C ASN A 179 10.24 -5.86 -7.80
N VAL A 180 9.04 -5.54 -8.22
CA VAL A 180 8.24 -4.48 -7.64
C VAL A 180 7.52 -5.06 -6.42
N GLN A 181 7.70 -4.45 -5.26
CA GLN A 181 7.05 -4.86 -4.01
C GLN A 181 5.64 -4.29 -3.91
N ARG A 182 5.49 -2.99 -4.15
CA ARG A 182 4.23 -2.26 -4.07
C ARG A 182 4.26 -1.00 -4.91
N VAL A 183 3.08 -0.56 -5.27
CA VAL A 183 2.83 0.71 -5.99
C VAL A 183 1.82 1.51 -5.20
N GLU A 184 2.18 2.72 -4.79
CA GLU A 184 1.29 3.66 -4.12
C GLU A 184 0.97 4.81 -5.06
N ASN A 185 -0.27 5.24 -5.12
CA ASN A 185 -0.65 6.41 -5.91
C ASN A 185 -1.02 7.60 -5.01
N SER A 186 -0.71 8.81 -5.47
CA SER A 186 -1.06 10.08 -4.82
C SER A 186 -2.42 10.63 -5.26
N GLY A 187 -3.16 9.86 -6.02
CA GLY A 187 -4.47 10.27 -6.54
C GLY A 187 -5.56 10.24 -5.49
N VAL A 188 -6.66 10.88 -5.80
CA VAL A 188 -7.82 11.01 -4.92
C VAL A 188 -8.92 10.09 -5.40
N LYS A 189 -9.40 9.21 -4.52
CA LYS A 189 -10.45 8.24 -4.87
C LYS A 189 -11.80 8.94 -5.05
N PRO A 190 -12.65 8.44 -5.95
CA PRO A 190 -14.04 8.86 -6.01
C PRO A 190 -14.74 8.55 -4.69
N ALA A 191 -15.52 9.50 -4.18
CA ALA A 191 -16.27 9.34 -2.94
C ALA A 191 -17.64 10.02 -3.03
N MET A 192 -18.64 9.43 -2.36
CA MET A 192 -19.94 10.08 -2.21
C MET A 192 -19.85 11.15 -1.13
N ARG A 193 -20.01 12.42 -1.51
CA ARG A 193 -19.95 13.55 -0.59
C ARG A 193 -21.34 13.93 -0.10
N ILE A 194 -21.48 14.01 1.21
CA ILE A 194 -22.74 14.33 1.90
C ILE A 194 -22.54 15.63 2.67
N TRP A 195 -23.08 16.72 2.12
CA TRP A 195 -23.01 18.05 2.72
C TRP A 195 -24.22 18.28 3.60
N MET A 196 -24.04 18.13 4.90
CA MET A 196 -25.11 18.27 5.90
C MET A 196 -25.50 19.73 6.07
N ASN A 197 -26.83 20.00 6.13
CA ASN A 197 -27.36 21.31 6.40
C ASN A 197 -27.85 21.40 7.86
N ALA A 198 -27.08 22.08 8.72
CA ALA A 198 -27.35 22.17 10.15
C ALA A 198 -28.74 22.76 10.47
N TRP A 199 -29.24 23.72 9.69
CA TRP A 199 -30.55 24.32 9.89
C TRP A 199 -31.69 23.34 9.60
N LYS A 200 -31.59 22.59 8.50
CA LYS A 200 -32.58 21.57 8.15
C LYS A 200 -32.56 20.42 9.15
N MET A 201 -31.35 20.00 9.58
CA MET A 201 -31.20 18.96 10.60
C MET A 201 -31.86 19.38 11.91
N ALA A 202 -31.62 20.61 12.36
CA ALA A 202 -32.24 21.13 13.58
C ALA A 202 -33.78 21.22 13.46
N ALA A 203 -34.30 21.69 12.32
CA ALA A 203 -35.74 21.80 12.07
C ALA A 203 -36.45 20.43 12.07
N LEU A 204 -35.77 19.37 11.63
CA LEU A 204 -36.30 18.01 11.57
C LEU A 204 -35.81 17.13 12.73
N ASN A 205 -35.14 17.72 13.72
CA ASN A 205 -34.59 17.04 14.90
C ASN A 205 -33.73 15.82 14.55
N VAL A 206 -32.90 15.94 13.49
CA VAL A 206 -31.95 14.93 13.01
C VAL A 206 -30.54 15.29 13.46
N THR A 207 -29.82 14.34 14.01
CA THR A 207 -28.42 14.50 14.45
C THR A 207 -27.45 13.93 13.42
N ALA A 208 -26.17 14.35 13.49
CA ALA A 208 -25.12 13.75 12.66
C ALA A 208 -24.91 12.26 12.97
N HIS A 209 -25.20 11.84 14.21
CA HIS A 209 -25.15 10.45 14.62
C HIS A 209 -26.25 9.62 13.92
N ASP A 210 -27.46 10.16 13.78
CA ASP A 210 -28.55 9.49 13.07
C ASP A 210 -28.17 9.24 11.61
N ILE A 211 -27.56 10.26 10.96
CA ILE A 211 -27.07 10.13 9.57
C ILE A 211 -25.98 9.06 9.47
N ARG A 212 -25.00 9.08 10.37
CA ARG A 212 -23.91 8.08 10.39
C ARG A 212 -24.45 6.66 10.53
N ASN A 213 -25.34 6.45 11.50
CA ASN A 213 -25.95 5.13 11.74
C ASN A 213 -26.75 4.66 10.53
N THR A 214 -27.47 5.58 9.87
CA THR A 214 -28.21 5.25 8.65
C THR A 214 -27.26 4.82 7.53
N LEU A 215 -26.19 5.55 7.33
CA LEU A 215 -25.18 5.21 6.30
C LEU A 215 -24.51 3.85 6.59
N GLN A 216 -24.13 3.61 7.84
CA GLN A 216 -23.51 2.34 8.25
C GLN A 216 -24.47 1.16 8.08
N SER A 217 -25.73 1.30 8.48
CA SER A 217 -26.72 0.21 8.39
C SER A 217 -27.19 -0.08 6.96
N ASN A 218 -27.11 0.89 6.05
CA ASN A 218 -27.51 0.72 4.65
C ASN A 218 -26.32 0.41 3.71
N ASN A 219 -25.08 0.38 4.21
CA ASN A 219 -23.90 0.04 3.42
C ASN A 219 -23.39 -1.38 3.72
N VAL A 220 -24.32 -2.31 3.92
CA VAL A 220 -24.01 -3.71 4.23
C VAL A 220 -24.33 -4.59 3.04
N ILE A 221 -23.30 -5.27 2.52
CA ILE A 221 -23.48 -6.38 1.59
C ILE A 221 -23.81 -7.61 2.42
N GLY A 222 -25.10 -7.92 2.56
CA GLY A 222 -25.58 -9.07 3.32
C GLY A 222 -25.85 -10.26 2.40
N ALA A 223 -25.22 -11.41 2.65
CA ALA A 223 -25.67 -12.68 2.11
C ALA A 223 -26.83 -13.18 2.98
N LEU A 224 -28.06 -13.15 2.46
CA LEU A 224 -29.26 -13.64 3.19
C LEU A 224 -29.35 -15.16 3.26
N GLY A 225 -28.32 -15.88 2.78
CA GLY A 225 -28.34 -17.34 2.73
C GLY A 225 -28.88 -17.90 1.41
N ALA A 226 -29.07 -19.20 1.37
CA ALA A 226 -29.65 -19.90 0.23
C ALA A 226 -30.90 -20.66 0.67
N SER A 227 -31.97 -20.58 -0.09
CA SER A 227 -33.09 -21.46 0.05
C SER A 227 -32.84 -22.73 -0.77
N GLU A 228 -32.83 -23.87 -0.12
CA GLU A 228 -32.63 -25.18 -0.75
C GLU A 228 -33.98 -25.92 -0.84
N SER A 229 -34.31 -26.31 -2.06
CA SER A 229 -35.38 -27.24 -2.35
C SER A 229 -34.77 -28.50 -3.00
N ALA A 230 -35.50 -29.62 -3.03
CA ALA A 230 -34.98 -30.89 -3.54
C ALA A 230 -34.41 -30.85 -4.98
N THR A 231 -34.71 -29.80 -5.73
CA THR A 231 -34.31 -29.66 -7.16
C THR A 231 -33.67 -28.32 -7.50
N GLN A 232 -33.65 -27.33 -6.59
CA GLN A 232 -33.21 -25.99 -6.89
C GLN A 232 -32.59 -25.29 -5.65
N ARG A 233 -31.41 -24.71 -5.82
CA ARG A 233 -30.76 -23.85 -4.83
C ARG A 233 -30.83 -22.40 -5.30
N ILE A 234 -31.58 -21.58 -4.60
CA ILE A 234 -31.70 -20.15 -4.88
C ILE A 234 -30.88 -19.40 -3.84
N THR A 235 -29.80 -18.75 -4.28
CA THR A 235 -29.00 -17.87 -3.45
C THR A 235 -29.70 -16.51 -3.38
N LEU A 236 -30.13 -16.13 -2.19
CA LEU A 236 -30.70 -14.81 -1.95
C LEU A 236 -29.57 -13.83 -1.61
N LYS A 237 -29.38 -12.81 -2.46
CA LYS A 237 -28.51 -11.67 -2.16
C LYS A 237 -29.38 -10.46 -1.87
N THR A 238 -29.12 -9.77 -0.79
CA THR A 238 -29.62 -8.42 -0.60
C THR A 238 -28.59 -7.47 -1.22
N ASP A 239 -28.98 -6.79 -2.28
CA ASP A 239 -28.20 -5.71 -2.88
C ASP A 239 -28.80 -4.39 -2.35
N SER A 240 -28.47 -4.05 -1.11
CA SER A 240 -28.87 -2.80 -0.46
C SER A 240 -27.74 -1.76 -0.52
N THR A 241 -26.72 -2.00 -1.33
CA THR A 241 -25.60 -1.06 -1.47
C THR A 241 -26.01 0.10 -2.35
N ALA A 242 -26.15 1.28 -1.77
CA ALA A 242 -26.38 2.50 -2.53
C ALA A 242 -25.16 2.78 -3.42
N GLN A 243 -25.37 2.92 -4.71
CA GLN A 243 -24.31 3.14 -5.71
C GLN A 243 -24.38 4.54 -6.32
N THR A 244 -25.55 5.14 -6.36
CA THR A 244 -25.77 6.45 -6.98
C THR A 244 -26.12 7.52 -5.94
N ALA A 245 -25.90 8.78 -6.29
CA ALA A 245 -26.27 9.90 -5.42
C ALA A 245 -27.78 9.92 -5.10
N ASP A 246 -28.61 9.39 -6.01
CA ASP A 246 -30.06 9.31 -5.81
C ASP A 246 -30.43 8.20 -4.80
N ASP A 247 -29.71 7.08 -4.82
CA ASP A 247 -29.90 6.02 -3.82
C ASP A 247 -29.61 6.57 -2.43
N PHE A 248 -28.48 7.29 -2.26
CA PHE A 248 -28.15 7.92 -0.99
C PHE A 248 -29.18 8.97 -0.57
N ARG A 249 -29.67 9.82 -1.49
CA ARG A 249 -30.70 10.84 -1.18
C ARG A 249 -31.99 10.22 -0.68
N SER A 250 -32.34 9.02 -1.19
CA SER A 250 -33.58 8.31 -0.86
C SER A 250 -33.52 7.56 0.46
N MET A 251 -32.33 7.41 1.09
CA MET A 251 -32.17 6.72 2.37
C MET A 251 -33.02 7.36 3.46
N ILE A 252 -33.78 6.54 4.17
CA ILE A 252 -34.63 6.98 5.28
C ILE A 252 -33.79 7.05 6.55
N ILE A 253 -33.64 8.25 7.13
CA ILE A 253 -32.94 8.47 8.40
C ILE A 253 -33.87 8.15 9.57
N ARG A 254 -35.10 8.61 9.49
CA ARG A 254 -36.11 8.42 10.55
C ARG A 254 -37.51 8.38 9.95
N SER A 255 -38.36 7.53 10.53
CA SER A 255 -39.81 7.54 10.29
C SER A 255 -40.51 8.00 11.58
N GLN A 256 -41.22 9.09 11.55
CA GLN A 256 -41.93 9.65 12.69
C GLN A 256 -43.35 10.06 12.25
N ASP A 257 -44.37 9.57 12.95
CA ASP A 257 -45.77 9.85 12.69
C ASP A 257 -46.26 9.64 11.24
N GLY A 258 -45.69 8.64 10.57
CA GLY A 258 -46.00 8.33 9.18
C GLY A 258 -45.27 9.21 8.13
N ALA A 259 -44.47 10.19 8.56
CA ALA A 259 -43.61 10.97 7.70
C ALA A 259 -42.20 10.37 7.70
N GLU A 260 -41.63 10.15 6.49
CA GLU A 260 -40.27 9.68 6.33
C GLU A 260 -39.34 10.88 6.11
N ILE A 261 -38.30 11.01 6.94
CA ILE A 261 -37.24 11.97 6.76
C ILE A 261 -36.11 11.27 6.01
N ARG A 262 -35.79 11.76 4.84
CA ARG A 262 -34.76 11.19 3.96
C ARG A 262 -33.46 12.00 4.04
N LEU A 263 -32.33 11.37 3.67
CA LEU A 263 -31.02 12.03 3.67
C LEU A 263 -31.01 13.28 2.76
N GLY A 264 -31.71 13.23 1.63
CA GLY A 264 -31.85 14.39 0.72
C GLY A 264 -32.58 15.60 1.31
N ASP A 265 -33.40 15.40 2.36
CA ASP A 265 -34.12 16.49 3.03
C ASP A 265 -33.17 17.33 3.90
N VAL A 266 -32.14 16.72 4.47
CA VAL A 266 -31.21 17.34 5.44
C VAL A 266 -29.81 17.55 4.89
N ALA A 267 -29.47 16.94 3.73
CA ALA A 267 -28.16 17.01 3.12
C ALA A 267 -28.21 17.12 1.60
N ARG A 268 -27.16 17.71 1.01
CA ARG A 268 -26.88 17.63 -0.43
C ARG A 268 -25.93 16.45 -0.64
N VAL A 269 -26.29 15.54 -1.53
CA VAL A 269 -25.49 14.36 -1.88
C VAL A 269 -25.03 14.48 -3.32
N GLU A 270 -23.75 14.32 -3.54
CA GLU A 270 -23.13 14.34 -4.86
C GLU A 270 -21.95 13.39 -4.93
N LEU A 271 -21.74 12.78 -6.10
CA LEU A 271 -20.50 12.06 -6.37
C LEU A 271 -19.39 13.10 -6.57
N GLY A 272 -18.36 12.99 -5.78
CA GLY A 272 -17.19 13.85 -5.83
C GLY A 272 -15.92 13.05 -5.64
N MET A 273 -14.90 13.73 -5.15
CA MET A 273 -13.64 13.11 -4.77
C MET A 273 -13.53 13.11 -3.24
N GLU A 274 -12.81 12.14 -2.71
CA GLU A 274 -12.34 12.17 -1.33
C GLU A 274 -11.60 13.50 -1.07
N GLU A 275 -11.51 13.92 0.18
CA GLU A 275 -10.82 15.18 0.49
C GLU A 275 -9.34 15.04 0.17
N ALA A 276 -8.90 15.78 -0.85
CA ALA A 276 -7.49 15.78 -1.25
C ALA A 276 -6.66 16.50 -0.19
N GLN A 277 -5.90 15.76 0.58
CA GLN A 277 -4.90 16.32 1.50
C GLN A 277 -3.65 16.83 0.75
N LEU A 278 -3.36 16.24 -0.41
CA LEU A 278 -2.21 16.55 -1.24
C LEU A 278 -2.64 16.79 -2.70
N ARG A 279 -2.01 17.78 -3.33
CA ARG A 279 -2.09 18.01 -4.77
C ARG A 279 -0.68 17.97 -5.34
N SER A 280 -0.43 17.01 -6.17
CA SER A 280 0.90 16.78 -6.75
C SER A 280 1.02 17.50 -8.10
N ARG A 281 2.16 18.15 -8.34
CA ARG A 281 2.46 18.82 -9.60
C ARG A 281 3.84 18.42 -10.09
N TYR A 282 3.97 18.33 -11.40
CA TYR A 282 5.23 18.14 -12.11
C TYR A 282 5.30 19.17 -13.23
N ASP A 283 6.34 19.97 -13.27
CA ASP A 283 6.51 21.09 -14.23
C ASP A 283 5.26 22.01 -14.31
N GLN A 284 4.65 22.31 -13.17
CA GLN A 284 3.41 23.10 -13.00
C GLN A 284 2.12 22.37 -13.38
N ASP A 285 2.18 21.27 -14.12
CA ASP A 285 1.01 20.46 -14.46
C ASP A 285 0.54 19.65 -13.26
N LEU A 286 -0.77 19.47 -13.13
CA LEU A 286 -1.37 18.57 -12.17
C LEU A 286 -1.10 17.15 -12.59
N VAL A 287 -0.58 16.32 -11.67
CA VAL A 287 -0.26 14.92 -11.96
C VAL A 287 -0.77 13.98 -10.85
N VAL A 288 -0.98 12.74 -11.23
CA VAL A 288 -1.10 11.61 -10.30
C VAL A 288 0.25 10.93 -10.25
N PHE A 289 0.95 11.01 -9.10
CA PHE A 289 2.19 10.26 -8.89
C PHE A 289 1.92 8.82 -8.48
N LEU A 290 2.82 7.96 -8.92
CA LEU A 290 2.91 6.54 -8.58
C LEU A 290 4.28 6.31 -7.95
N ALA A 291 4.31 6.09 -6.65
CA ALA A 291 5.51 5.74 -5.91
C ALA A 291 5.73 4.22 -5.99
N ILE A 292 6.86 3.80 -6.54
CA ILE A 292 7.19 2.40 -6.76
C ILE A 292 8.31 1.99 -5.83
N TYR A 293 8.04 0.96 -5.06
CA TYR A 293 8.98 0.38 -4.10
C TYR A 293 9.54 -0.92 -4.68
N ALA A 294 10.85 -0.98 -4.83
CA ALA A 294 11.53 -2.20 -5.25
C ALA A 294 11.53 -3.24 -4.11
N ALA A 295 11.52 -4.51 -4.48
CA ALA A 295 11.66 -5.60 -3.53
C ALA A 295 13.05 -5.56 -2.86
N PRO A 296 13.15 -5.87 -1.56
CA PRO A 296 14.43 -5.85 -0.85
C PRO A 296 15.48 -6.74 -1.51
N GLY A 297 16.68 -6.17 -1.73
CA GLY A 297 17.78 -6.88 -2.37
C GLY A 297 17.66 -7.06 -3.88
N ALA A 298 16.62 -6.52 -4.50
CA ALA A 298 16.51 -6.49 -5.96
C ALA A 298 17.49 -5.48 -6.56
N SER A 299 17.92 -5.74 -7.80
CA SER A 299 18.69 -4.77 -8.56
C SER A 299 17.78 -3.64 -9.04
N GLU A 300 17.95 -2.43 -8.50
CA GLU A 300 17.13 -1.26 -8.88
C GLU A 300 17.32 -0.92 -10.37
N ILE A 301 18.50 -1.19 -10.93
CA ILE A 301 18.75 -1.02 -12.38
C ILE A 301 17.86 -1.97 -13.20
N ALA A 302 17.76 -3.24 -12.80
CA ALA A 302 16.93 -4.21 -13.50
C ALA A 302 15.44 -3.91 -13.36
N VAL A 303 15.02 -3.40 -12.20
CA VAL A 303 13.64 -2.93 -11.99
C VAL A 303 13.35 -1.73 -12.87
N ALA A 304 14.27 -0.76 -12.97
CA ALA A 304 14.12 0.41 -13.85
C ALA A 304 13.92 -0.02 -15.31
N ASP A 305 14.77 -0.93 -15.81
CA ASP A 305 14.68 -1.40 -17.21
C ASP A 305 13.32 -2.06 -17.49
N ALA A 306 12.86 -2.92 -16.57
CA ALA A 306 11.53 -3.54 -16.69
C ALA A 306 10.37 -2.54 -16.58
N LEU A 307 10.53 -1.47 -15.77
CA LEU A 307 9.54 -0.40 -15.68
C LEU A 307 9.47 0.42 -16.97
N TYR A 308 10.59 0.72 -17.62
CA TYR A 308 10.60 1.43 -18.90
C TYR A 308 9.88 0.63 -19.99
N GLU A 309 10.12 -0.68 -20.10
CA GLU A 309 9.39 -1.54 -21.03
C GLU A 309 7.87 -1.52 -20.71
N GLN A 310 7.51 -1.63 -19.43
CA GLN A 310 6.11 -1.63 -19.02
C GLN A 310 5.42 -0.28 -19.26
N ILE A 311 6.13 0.86 -19.11
CA ILE A 311 5.62 2.20 -19.41
C ILE A 311 5.25 2.29 -20.89
N ASP A 312 6.11 1.80 -21.77
CA ASP A 312 5.86 1.80 -23.23
C ASP A 312 4.63 0.96 -23.57
N ASP A 313 4.49 -0.23 -22.98
CA ASP A 313 3.33 -1.10 -23.19
C ASP A 313 2.03 -0.47 -22.65
N ILE A 314 2.06 0.14 -21.49
CA ILE A 314 0.92 0.82 -20.88
C ILE A 314 0.48 2.00 -21.77
N ASN A 315 1.41 2.81 -22.26
CA ASN A 315 1.10 3.97 -23.09
C ASN A 315 0.46 3.60 -24.42
N GLN A 316 0.68 2.37 -24.94
CA GLN A 316 0.02 1.91 -26.15
C GLN A 316 -1.49 1.64 -25.96
N VAL A 317 -1.92 1.34 -24.73
CA VAL A 317 -3.32 1.00 -24.39
C VAL A 317 -4.06 2.11 -23.66
N LEU A 318 -3.34 3.14 -23.18
CA LEU A 318 -3.94 4.30 -22.53
C LEU A 318 -4.72 5.16 -23.55
N PRO A 319 -5.74 5.91 -23.10
CA PRO A 319 -6.35 6.98 -23.89
C PRO A 319 -5.28 7.97 -24.39
N GLN A 320 -5.43 8.48 -25.61
CA GLN A 320 -4.43 9.33 -26.29
C GLN A 320 -4.12 10.64 -25.55
N ASP A 321 -5.01 11.06 -24.67
CA ASP A 321 -4.87 12.27 -23.84
C ASP A 321 -4.13 12.02 -22.52
N LEU A 322 -3.83 10.75 -22.20
CA LEU A 322 -3.09 10.36 -21.00
C LEU A 322 -1.72 9.80 -21.37
N GLU A 323 -0.71 10.20 -20.61
CA GLU A 323 0.68 9.73 -20.75
C GLU A 323 1.23 9.34 -19.38
N LEU A 324 1.73 8.11 -19.28
CA LEU A 324 2.51 7.65 -18.15
C LEU A 324 4.00 7.87 -18.45
N PHE A 325 4.72 8.52 -17.56
CA PHE A 325 6.16 8.78 -17.73
C PHE A 325 6.92 8.62 -16.41
N MET A 326 8.24 8.39 -16.54
CA MET A 326 9.16 8.34 -15.41
C MET A 326 9.49 9.76 -14.96
N ALA A 327 9.06 10.14 -13.75
CA ALA A 327 9.33 11.46 -13.17
C ALA A 327 10.64 11.46 -12.36
N PHE A 328 10.97 10.34 -11.70
CA PHE A 328 12.21 10.17 -10.95
C PHE A 328 12.67 8.72 -11.04
N ASP A 329 13.96 8.53 -11.32
CA ASP A 329 14.62 7.24 -11.48
C ASP A 329 15.97 7.25 -10.73
N ILE A 330 16.02 6.50 -9.62
CA ILE A 330 17.25 6.38 -8.83
C ILE A 330 18.35 5.63 -9.56
N SER A 331 18.00 4.75 -10.51
CA SER A 331 18.96 3.94 -11.25
C SER A 331 19.91 4.77 -12.13
N ASN A 332 19.46 5.95 -12.57
CA ASN A 332 20.31 6.86 -13.35
C ASN A 332 21.55 7.27 -12.57
N TYR A 333 21.38 7.63 -11.30
CA TYR A 333 22.50 7.96 -10.41
C TYR A 333 23.45 6.77 -10.21
N MET A 334 22.88 5.56 -10.06
CA MET A 334 23.69 4.34 -9.92
C MET A 334 24.44 3.99 -11.19
N ARG A 335 23.81 4.13 -12.37
CA ARG A 335 24.45 3.89 -13.67
C ARG A 335 25.63 4.83 -13.89
N ASP A 336 25.49 6.10 -13.51
CA ASP A 336 26.56 7.08 -13.64
C ASP A 336 27.71 6.76 -12.69
N SER A 337 27.41 6.38 -11.45
CA SER A 337 28.44 5.96 -10.47
C SER A 337 29.19 4.67 -10.86
N LEU A 338 28.59 3.78 -11.65
CA LEU A 338 29.24 2.58 -12.16
C LEU A 338 30.13 2.84 -13.40
N ARG A 339 29.96 3.99 -14.07
CA ARG A 339 30.73 4.37 -15.26
C ARG A 339 32.01 5.16 -14.91
N GLU A 340 32.06 5.78 -13.73
CA GLU A 340 33.23 6.44 -13.18
C GLU A 340 34.26 5.45 -12.56
#